data_b458741df1acf2c38198b4c578276e1f
#
_entry.id   b458741df1acf2c38198b4c578276e1f
#
_cell.length_a   1.000
_cell.length_b   1.000
_cell.length_c   1.000
_cell.angle_alpha   90.00
_cell.angle_beta   90.00
_cell.angle_gamma   90.00
#
_symmetry.space_group_name_H-M   'P 1'
#
loop_
_entity.id
_entity.type
_entity.pdbx_description
1 polymer ?
#
loop_
_entity_poly.entity_id
_entity_poly.type
_entity_poly.pdbx_seq_one_letter_code
_entity_poly.pdbx_strand_id
1 'polypeptide(L)'
;MNYSELPLHLDGSMRAEALTALATDAGVALPDEIQFFPGIGLEEALLRFGTTVACLQTTDSIRRVAKEICEDAIACGVTTLEIRFAPQLHPIASPEEIVDAALDGIDGRAGLILCGLYGEAPSILNGHVEIAKTRKGVVGIDLAGAPQPSHQWNIADYADPFGRAQGLGMGR
;
A
#
# COMPACT_ATOMS: atom_id res chain seq x y z
N MET A 1 9.92 3.05 25.72
CA MET A 1 9.88 1.75 25.02
C MET A 1 9.95 2.04 23.53
N ASN A 2 10.69 1.24 22.76
CA ASN A 2 10.69 1.38 21.30
C ASN A 2 9.64 0.42 20.75
N TYR A 3 8.73 0.95 19.91
CA TYR A 3 7.71 0.15 19.25
C TYR A 3 8.02 0.04 17.76
N SER A 4 7.70 -1.12 17.19
CA SER A 4 7.74 -1.34 15.73
C SER A 4 6.32 -1.55 15.24
N GLU A 5 5.95 -0.88 14.15
CA GLU A 5 4.68 -1.06 13.45
C GLU A 5 4.98 -1.59 12.04
N LEU A 6 4.62 -2.84 11.76
CA LEU A 6 5.05 -3.57 10.58
C LEU A 6 3.93 -4.48 10.02
N PRO A 7 3.54 -4.31 8.78
CA PRO A 7 3.43 -3.07 8.02
C PRO A 7 2.02 -2.47 8.14
N LEU A 8 1.90 -1.15 8.02
CA LEU A 8 0.60 -0.48 7.83
C LEU A 8 0.24 -0.39 6.33
N HIS A 9 -1.03 -0.57 6.00
CA HIS A 9 -1.51 -0.28 4.65
C HIS A 9 -1.70 1.23 4.46
N LEU A 10 -1.08 1.82 3.44
CA LEU A 10 -1.24 3.25 3.13
C LEU A 10 -2.71 3.61 2.92
N ASP A 11 -3.38 2.86 2.08
CA ASP A 11 -4.76 3.06 1.68
C ASP A 11 -5.80 2.60 2.71
N GLY A 12 -5.37 1.95 3.79
CA GLY A 12 -6.22 1.51 4.91
C GLY A 12 -5.99 2.25 6.23
N SER A 13 -5.01 3.16 6.31
CA SER A 13 -4.57 3.78 7.56
C SER A 13 -4.76 5.31 7.58
N MET A 14 -5.82 5.79 6.93
CA MET A 14 -6.15 7.20 6.89
C MET A 14 -6.80 7.69 8.19
N ARG A 15 -6.49 8.91 8.59
CA ARG A 15 -7.26 9.64 9.62
C ARG A 15 -8.70 9.82 9.16
N ALA A 16 -9.67 9.77 10.07
CA ALA A 16 -11.09 9.91 9.73
C ALA A 16 -11.39 11.23 8.99
N GLU A 17 -10.79 12.32 9.43
CA GLU A 17 -10.96 13.64 8.81
C GLU A 17 -10.34 13.68 7.41
N ALA A 18 -9.19 13.04 7.22
CA ALA A 18 -8.54 12.94 5.91
C ALA A 18 -9.40 12.11 4.94
N LEU A 19 -9.90 10.97 5.39
CA LEU A 19 -10.80 10.12 4.59
C LEU A 19 -12.05 10.89 4.15
N THR A 20 -12.70 11.62 5.07
CA THR A 20 -13.90 12.42 4.76
C THR A 20 -13.60 13.49 3.72
N ALA A 21 -12.48 14.21 3.86
CA ALA A 21 -12.08 15.24 2.91
C ALA A 21 -11.77 14.64 1.54
N LEU A 22 -10.95 13.58 1.48
CA LEU A 22 -10.56 12.91 0.25
C LEU A 22 -11.76 12.26 -0.46
N ALA A 23 -12.69 11.68 0.27
CA ALA A 23 -13.94 11.13 -0.29
C ALA A 23 -14.78 12.24 -0.93
N THR A 24 -14.89 13.41 -0.28
CA THR A 24 -15.60 14.57 -0.84
C THR A 24 -14.93 15.05 -2.14
N ASP A 25 -13.60 15.19 -2.13
CA ASP A 25 -12.84 15.65 -3.28
C ASP A 25 -12.91 14.67 -4.46
N ALA A 26 -12.93 13.36 -4.16
CA ALA A 26 -13.03 12.29 -5.16
C ALA A 26 -14.48 11.98 -5.59
N GLY A 27 -15.50 12.56 -4.93
CA GLY A 27 -16.90 12.26 -5.18
C GLY A 27 -17.32 10.84 -4.78
N VAL A 28 -16.61 10.25 -3.81
CA VAL A 28 -16.85 8.89 -3.29
C VAL A 28 -17.81 8.95 -2.11
N ALA A 29 -18.89 8.18 -2.15
CA ALA A 29 -19.81 8.03 -1.02
C ALA A 29 -19.19 7.08 0.02
N LEU A 30 -19.03 7.55 1.25
CA LEU A 30 -18.58 6.70 2.35
C LEU A 30 -19.78 5.94 2.93
N PRO A 31 -19.64 4.64 3.27
CA PRO A 31 -20.63 3.90 4.03
C PRO A 31 -20.69 4.44 5.48
N ASP A 32 -21.83 4.20 6.17
CA ASP A 32 -22.02 4.61 7.56
C ASP A 32 -20.93 4.04 8.50
N GLU A 33 -20.48 2.82 8.20
CA GLU A 33 -19.38 2.16 8.90
C GLU A 33 -18.30 1.75 7.92
N ILE A 34 -17.14 2.43 7.93
CA ILE A 34 -15.98 2.10 7.12
C ILE A 34 -14.94 1.26 7.88
N GLN A 35 -14.93 1.33 9.21
CA GLN A 35 -13.95 0.63 10.03
C GLN A 35 -14.16 -0.87 10.03
N PHE A 36 -13.05 -1.61 10.15
CA PHE A 36 -13.08 -3.06 10.33
C PHE A 36 -13.46 -3.39 11.78
N PHE A 37 -14.18 -4.49 11.95
CA PHE A 37 -14.57 -5.01 13.25
C PHE A 37 -14.36 -6.53 13.31
N PRO A 38 -14.20 -7.12 14.50
CA PRO A 38 -14.04 -8.56 14.64
C PRO A 38 -15.21 -9.32 14.01
N GLY A 39 -14.91 -10.24 13.09
CA GLY A 39 -15.91 -11.06 12.40
C GLY A 39 -16.49 -10.48 11.12
N ILE A 40 -16.01 -9.31 10.65
CA ILE A 40 -16.46 -8.70 9.38
C ILE A 40 -16.33 -9.64 8.16
N GLY A 41 -15.38 -10.56 8.18
CA GLY A 41 -15.08 -11.40 7.02
C GLY A 41 -14.26 -10.69 5.93
N LEU A 42 -13.56 -11.49 5.12
CA LEU A 42 -12.62 -10.97 4.13
C LEU A 42 -13.34 -10.19 3.01
N GLU A 43 -14.48 -10.68 2.54
CA GLU A 43 -15.21 -10.08 1.42
C GLU A 43 -15.67 -8.66 1.75
N GLU A 44 -16.33 -8.48 2.90
CA GLU A 44 -16.79 -7.17 3.37
C GLU A 44 -15.60 -6.24 3.69
N ALA A 45 -14.52 -6.78 4.27
CA ALA A 45 -13.31 -6.01 4.52
C ALA A 45 -12.68 -5.48 3.22
N LEU A 46 -12.65 -6.30 2.16
CA LEU A 46 -12.12 -5.89 0.85
C LEU A 46 -13.03 -4.84 0.17
N LEU A 47 -14.35 -4.90 0.35
CA LEU A 47 -15.25 -3.87 -0.15
C LEU A 47 -14.99 -2.52 0.50
N ARG A 48 -14.86 -2.48 1.83
CA ARG A 48 -14.51 -1.25 2.57
C ARG A 48 -13.14 -0.72 2.19
N PHE A 49 -12.16 -1.61 2.03
CA PHE A 49 -10.83 -1.26 1.56
C PHE A 49 -10.86 -0.66 0.15
N GLY A 50 -11.66 -1.23 -0.76
CA GLY A 50 -11.88 -0.66 -2.10
C GLY A 50 -12.42 0.77 -2.07
N THR A 51 -13.26 1.10 -1.07
CA THR A 51 -13.77 2.47 -0.88
C THR A 51 -12.63 3.43 -0.50
N THR A 52 -11.74 3.04 0.40
CA THR A 52 -10.60 3.89 0.80
C THR A 52 -9.60 4.08 -0.35
N VAL A 53 -9.31 3.02 -1.12
CA VAL A 53 -8.51 3.11 -2.36
C VAL A 53 -9.13 4.12 -3.34
N ALA A 54 -10.45 4.09 -3.54
CA ALA A 54 -11.15 5.00 -4.45
C ALA A 54 -11.07 6.48 -4.03
N CYS A 55 -10.78 6.77 -2.76
CA CYS A 55 -10.57 8.14 -2.27
C CYS A 55 -9.19 8.71 -2.62
N LEU A 56 -8.21 7.86 -2.98
CA LEU A 56 -6.83 8.27 -3.29
C LEU A 56 -6.68 8.56 -4.79
N GLN A 57 -7.23 9.69 -5.25
CA GLN A 57 -7.37 10.03 -6.66
C GLN A 57 -6.34 11.05 -7.18
N THR A 58 -5.32 11.38 -6.38
CA THR A 58 -4.23 12.28 -6.77
C THR A 58 -2.92 11.87 -6.11
N THR A 59 -1.79 12.23 -6.71
CA THR A 59 -0.47 12.06 -6.07
C THR A 59 -0.36 12.85 -4.77
N ASP A 60 -1.03 14.00 -4.67
CA ASP A 60 -1.08 14.80 -3.45
C ASP A 60 -1.84 14.09 -2.31
N SER A 61 -2.94 13.37 -2.63
CA SER A 61 -3.65 12.57 -1.63
C SER A 61 -2.78 11.44 -1.09
N ILE A 62 -2.03 10.75 -1.95
CA ILE A 62 -1.08 9.69 -1.56
C ILE A 62 0.03 10.26 -0.67
N ARG A 63 0.65 11.38 -1.08
CA ARG A 63 1.67 12.09 -0.30
C ARG A 63 1.15 12.50 1.07
N ARG A 64 -0.04 13.08 1.12
CA ARG A 64 -0.71 13.51 2.36
C ARG A 64 -0.90 12.34 3.31
N VAL A 65 -1.51 11.25 2.84
CA VAL A 65 -1.79 10.08 3.69
C VAL A 65 -0.50 9.43 4.19
N ALA A 66 0.50 9.24 3.34
CA ALA A 66 1.80 8.71 3.75
C ALA A 66 2.47 9.56 4.84
N LYS A 67 2.39 10.89 4.72
CA LYS A 67 2.88 11.84 5.73
C LYS A 67 2.12 11.70 7.06
N GLU A 68 0.78 11.68 7.01
CA GLU A 68 -0.08 11.60 8.19
C GLU A 68 0.15 10.29 8.96
N ILE A 69 0.31 9.15 8.27
CA ILE A 69 0.66 7.86 8.89
C ILE A 69 1.98 7.96 9.68
N CYS A 70 3.01 8.57 9.09
CA CYS A 70 4.30 8.74 9.77
C CYS A 70 4.18 9.65 11.00
N GLU A 71 3.41 10.74 10.91
CA GLU A 71 3.18 11.65 12.04
C GLU A 71 2.49 10.93 13.20
N ASP A 72 1.44 10.15 12.91
CA ASP A 72 0.67 9.42 13.91
C ASP A 72 1.50 8.31 14.57
N ALA A 73 2.27 7.57 13.79
CA ALA A 73 3.17 6.54 14.29
C ALA A 73 4.21 7.13 15.25
N ILE A 74 4.84 8.24 14.88
CA ILE A 74 5.81 8.95 15.73
C ILE A 74 5.14 9.44 17.02
N ALA A 75 3.95 10.04 16.92
CA ALA A 75 3.20 10.51 18.08
C ALA A 75 2.84 9.36 19.06
N CYS A 76 2.65 8.14 18.54
CA CYS A 76 2.45 6.92 19.32
C CYS A 76 3.74 6.28 19.84
N GLY A 77 4.92 6.86 19.57
CA GLY A 77 6.22 6.33 20.04
C GLY A 77 6.76 5.19 19.18
N VAL A 78 6.26 5.02 17.95
CA VAL A 78 6.83 4.06 16.99
C VAL A 78 8.18 4.56 16.51
N THR A 79 9.17 3.68 16.54
CA THR A 79 10.56 3.98 16.12
C THR A 79 10.97 3.24 14.86
N THR A 80 10.24 2.20 14.47
CA THR A 80 10.43 1.47 13.23
C THR A 80 9.07 1.29 12.57
N LEU A 81 8.91 1.85 11.37
CA LEU A 81 7.66 1.84 10.63
C LEU A 81 7.90 1.31 9.21
N GLU A 82 7.02 0.43 8.78
CA GLU A 82 6.88 0.04 7.37
C GLU A 82 5.47 0.35 6.90
N ILE A 83 5.37 0.90 5.68
CA ILE A 83 4.11 1.19 5.00
C ILE A 83 4.07 0.36 3.73
N ARG A 84 2.93 -0.25 3.42
CA ARG A 84 2.75 -1.03 2.21
C ARG A 84 1.51 -0.61 1.43
N PHE A 85 1.56 -0.70 0.12
CA PHE A 85 0.41 -0.50 -0.77
C PHE A 85 0.68 -1.08 -2.16
N ALA A 86 -0.36 -1.16 -2.97
CA ALA A 86 -0.32 -1.64 -4.34
C ALA A 86 -0.44 -0.45 -5.31
N PRO A 87 0.67 0.08 -5.88
CA PRO A 87 0.64 1.28 -6.74
C PRO A 87 -0.31 1.15 -7.92
N GLN A 88 -0.46 -0.04 -8.48
CA GLN A 88 -1.34 -0.33 -9.63
C GLN A 88 -2.84 -0.16 -9.33
N LEU A 89 -3.24 -0.07 -8.05
CA LEU A 89 -4.62 0.24 -7.66
C LEU A 89 -4.95 1.73 -7.78
N HIS A 90 -3.97 2.57 -8.06
CA HIS A 90 -4.10 4.02 -8.19
C HIS A 90 -3.73 4.48 -9.61
N PRO A 91 -4.56 4.18 -10.65
CA PRO A 91 -4.22 4.45 -12.05
C PRO A 91 -4.38 5.92 -12.45
N ILE A 92 -3.97 6.83 -11.57
CA ILE A 92 -4.04 8.29 -11.69
C ILE A 92 -2.74 8.90 -12.25
N ALA A 93 -1.66 8.14 -12.21
CA ALA A 93 -0.34 8.50 -12.73
C ALA A 93 0.45 7.20 -13.03
N SER A 94 1.70 7.31 -13.47
CA SER A 94 2.56 6.13 -13.59
C SER A 94 2.86 5.51 -12.22
N PRO A 95 3.12 4.19 -12.15
CA PRO A 95 3.50 3.55 -10.88
C PRO A 95 4.71 4.23 -10.21
N GLU A 96 5.64 4.73 -11.00
CA GLU A 96 6.81 5.48 -10.54
C GLU A 96 6.42 6.78 -9.82
N GLU A 97 5.53 7.58 -10.42
CA GLU A 97 5.05 8.84 -9.83
C GLU A 97 4.23 8.60 -8.56
N ILE A 98 3.44 7.52 -8.53
CA ILE A 98 2.69 7.10 -7.34
C ILE A 98 3.63 6.72 -6.20
N VAL A 99 4.68 5.94 -6.49
CA VAL A 99 5.70 5.55 -5.50
C VAL A 99 6.48 6.77 -5.02
N ASP A 100 6.86 7.67 -5.93
CA ASP A 100 7.58 8.90 -5.59
C ASP A 100 6.73 9.78 -4.67
N ALA A 101 5.42 9.92 -4.92
CA ALA A 101 4.51 10.65 -4.05
C ALA A 101 4.41 10.06 -2.64
N ALA A 102 4.36 8.72 -2.52
CA ALA A 102 4.37 8.05 -1.22
C ALA A 102 5.69 8.28 -0.48
N LEU A 103 6.83 8.15 -1.17
CA LEU A 103 8.16 8.38 -0.60
C LEU A 103 8.35 9.84 -0.16
N ASP A 104 7.86 10.81 -0.93
CA ASP A 104 7.85 12.23 -0.56
C ASP A 104 7.08 12.45 0.76
N GLY A 105 5.91 11.83 0.90
CA GLY A 105 5.12 11.90 2.13
C GLY A 105 5.82 11.24 3.31
N ILE A 106 6.45 10.10 3.10
CA ILE A 106 7.22 9.37 4.12
C ILE A 106 8.43 10.19 4.61
N ASP A 107 9.14 10.86 3.70
CA ASP A 107 10.30 11.69 4.01
C ASP A 107 11.34 10.97 4.90
N GLY A 108 11.68 9.74 4.54
CA GLY A 108 12.67 8.90 5.23
C GLY A 108 12.26 8.35 6.60
N ARG A 109 11.00 8.56 7.04
CA ARG A 109 10.49 8.15 8.36
C ARG A 109 10.01 6.70 8.41
N ALA A 110 9.78 6.06 7.26
CA ALA A 110 9.36 4.67 7.15
C ALA A 110 9.99 3.99 5.94
N GLY A 111 10.04 2.67 5.94
CA GLY A 111 10.28 1.86 4.75
C GLY A 111 8.99 1.68 3.95
N LEU A 112 9.09 1.71 2.62
CA LEU A 112 7.96 1.46 1.72
C LEU A 112 8.06 0.05 1.13
N ILE A 113 6.94 -0.71 1.16
CA ILE A 113 6.81 -2.04 0.57
C ILE A 113 5.81 -1.95 -0.57
N LEU A 114 6.18 -2.45 -1.76
CA LEU A 114 5.32 -2.46 -2.94
C LEU A 114 4.64 -3.81 -3.10
N CYS A 115 3.30 -3.81 -3.14
CA CYS A 115 2.50 -5.01 -3.22
C CYS A 115 2.05 -5.30 -4.66
N GLY A 116 2.34 -6.51 -5.16
CA GLY A 116 1.55 -7.11 -6.23
C GLY A 116 0.29 -7.76 -5.66
N LEU A 117 -0.68 -8.06 -6.50
CA LEU A 117 -1.88 -8.77 -6.09
C LEU A 117 -1.89 -10.18 -6.68
N TYR A 118 -2.27 -11.15 -5.85
CA TYR A 118 -2.41 -12.54 -6.28
C TYR A 118 -3.45 -12.65 -7.40
N GLY A 119 -3.06 -13.25 -8.51
CA GLY A 119 -3.90 -13.36 -9.72
C GLY A 119 -3.59 -12.33 -10.81
N GLU A 120 -2.86 -11.25 -10.49
CA GLU A 120 -2.28 -10.34 -11.49
C GLU A 120 -1.09 -10.99 -12.20
N ALA A 121 -0.76 -10.50 -13.41
CA ALA A 121 0.44 -10.97 -14.10
C ALA A 121 1.72 -10.71 -13.29
N PRO A 122 2.61 -11.71 -13.14
CA PRO A 122 3.88 -11.54 -12.41
C PRO A 122 4.76 -10.38 -12.91
N SER A 123 4.53 -9.93 -14.15
CA SER A 123 5.20 -8.77 -14.72
C SER A 123 4.92 -7.46 -13.96
N ILE A 124 3.77 -7.34 -13.29
CA ILE A 124 3.45 -6.17 -12.45
C ILE A 124 4.41 -6.13 -11.26
N LEU A 125 4.56 -7.24 -10.55
CA LEU A 125 5.48 -7.33 -9.42
C LEU A 125 6.94 -7.19 -9.87
N ASN A 126 7.29 -7.68 -11.05
CA ASN A 126 8.60 -7.40 -11.66
C ASN A 126 8.82 -5.91 -11.92
N GLY A 127 7.78 -5.18 -12.35
CA GLY A 127 7.81 -3.72 -12.47
C GLY A 127 8.11 -3.04 -11.13
N HIS A 128 7.50 -3.51 -10.04
CA HIS A 128 7.79 -3.01 -8.69
C HIS A 128 9.26 -3.22 -8.27
N VAL A 129 9.85 -4.37 -8.63
CA VAL A 129 11.29 -4.61 -8.42
C VAL A 129 12.14 -3.61 -9.19
N GLU A 130 11.79 -3.28 -10.44
CA GLU A 130 12.52 -2.26 -11.22
C GLU A 130 12.41 -0.86 -10.60
N ILE A 131 11.21 -0.48 -10.14
CA ILE A 131 11.00 0.78 -9.41
C ILE A 131 11.89 0.82 -8.16
N ALA A 132 11.90 -0.24 -7.38
CA ALA A 132 12.66 -0.33 -6.13
C ALA A 132 14.18 -0.19 -6.33
N LYS A 133 14.74 -0.64 -7.45
CA LYS A 133 16.19 -0.51 -7.77
C LYS A 133 16.69 0.93 -7.71
N THR A 134 15.85 1.89 -8.03
CA THR A 134 16.22 3.30 -8.14
C THR A 134 15.71 4.17 -7.00
N ARG A 135 14.95 3.59 -6.06
CA ARG A 135 14.27 4.29 -4.96
C ARG A 135 14.64 3.69 -3.62
N LYS A 136 15.64 4.29 -2.95
CA LYS A 136 16.20 3.78 -1.69
C LYS A 136 15.19 3.63 -0.54
N GLY A 137 14.08 4.35 -0.59
CA GLY A 137 13.01 4.25 0.42
C GLY A 137 12.13 3.02 0.24
N VAL A 138 12.19 2.33 -0.91
CA VAL A 138 11.53 1.04 -1.12
C VAL A 138 12.40 -0.06 -0.52
N VAL A 139 11.89 -0.70 0.54
CA VAL A 139 12.64 -1.68 1.33
C VAL A 139 12.22 -3.13 1.06
N GLY A 140 11.10 -3.34 0.39
CA GLY A 140 10.61 -4.69 0.13
C GLY A 140 9.53 -4.75 -0.95
N ILE A 141 9.19 -5.97 -1.33
CA ILE A 141 8.01 -6.32 -2.14
C ILE A 141 7.16 -7.34 -1.39
N ASP A 142 5.87 -7.38 -1.72
CA ASP A 142 4.90 -8.30 -1.13
C ASP A 142 3.90 -8.78 -2.20
N LEU A 143 3.20 -9.86 -1.91
CA LEU A 143 2.10 -10.38 -2.73
C LEU A 143 0.86 -10.49 -1.86
N ALA A 144 -0.06 -9.55 -2.02
CA ALA A 144 -1.31 -9.47 -1.27
C ALA A 144 -2.47 -10.18 -1.99
N GLY A 145 -3.61 -10.30 -1.31
CA GLY A 145 -4.82 -10.92 -1.84
C GLY A 145 -4.88 -12.43 -1.61
N ALA A 146 -6.04 -13.00 -1.95
CA ALA A 146 -6.31 -14.42 -1.75
C ALA A 146 -6.37 -15.16 -3.09
N PRO A 147 -5.86 -16.40 -3.16
CA PRO A 147 -6.03 -17.25 -4.34
C PRO A 147 -7.52 -17.45 -4.67
N GLN A 148 -7.85 -17.35 -5.95
CA GLN A 148 -9.19 -17.66 -6.47
C GLN A 148 -9.08 -18.75 -7.55
N PRO A 149 -10.04 -19.66 -7.68
CA PRO A 149 -10.01 -20.69 -8.70
C PRO A 149 -9.97 -20.15 -10.14
N SER A 150 -10.41 -18.91 -10.34
CA SER A 150 -10.41 -18.22 -11.63
C SER A 150 -9.07 -17.57 -11.99
N HIS A 151 -8.12 -17.52 -11.07
CA HIS A 151 -6.81 -16.90 -11.34
C HIS A 151 -6.01 -17.71 -12.33
N GLN A 152 -5.43 -17.02 -13.33
CA GLN A 152 -4.53 -17.63 -14.30
C GLN A 152 -3.16 -17.95 -13.68
N TRP A 153 -2.70 -17.14 -12.73
CA TRP A 153 -1.39 -17.21 -12.11
C TRP A 153 -1.48 -17.86 -10.72
N ASN A 154 -0.51 -18.70 -10.37
CA ASN A 154 -0.39 -19.33 -9.07
C ASN A 154 0.90 -18.87 -8.35
N ILE A 155 1.09 -19.26 -7.10
CA ILE A 155 2.21 -18.77 -6.28
C ILE A 155 3.59 -19.03 -6.89
N ALA A 156 3.76 -20.13 -7.64
CA ALA A 156 5.05 -20.48 -8.25
C ALA A 156 5.43 -19.51 -9.39
N ASP A 157 4.44 -18.90 -10.04
CA ASP A 157 4.66 -17.94 -11.14
C ASP A 157 5.30 -16.63 -10.64
N TYR A 158 5.18 -16.34 -9.34
CA TYR A 158 5.80 -15.14 -8.72
C TYR A 158 7.23 -15.40 -8.18
N ALA A 159 7.80 -16.58 -8.39
CA ALA A 159 9.14 -16.91 -7.90
C ALA A 159 10.23 -15.96 -8.46
N ASP A 160 10.13 -15.54 -9.72
CA ASP A 160 11.10 -14.65 -10.36
C ASP A 160 11.19 -13.27 -9.69
N PRO A 161 10.10 -12.48 -9.54
CA PRO A 161 10.17 -11.20 -8.86
C PRO A 161 10.72 -11.30 -7.43
N PHE A 162 10.33 -12.31 -6.65
CA PHE A 162 10.87 -12.52 -5.31
C PHE A 162 12.35 -12.90 -5.30
N GLY A 163 12.80 -13.73 -6.25
CA GLY A 163 14.21 -14.06 -6.42
C GLY A 163 15.06 -12.83 -6.77
N ARG A 164 14.55 -11.96 -7.64
CA ARG A 164 15.20 -10.70 -8.02
C ARG A 164 15.27 -9.72 -6.85
N ALA A 165 14.19 -9.57 -6.10
CA ALA A 165 14.16 -8.73 -4.90
C ALA A 165 15.17 -9.22 -3.85
N GLN A 166 15.27 -10.53 -3.65
CA GLN A 166 16.29 -11.13 -2.77
C GLN A 166 17.71 -10.78 -3.22
N GLY A 167 17.98 -10.87 -4.52
CA GLY A 167 19.29 -10.51 -5.08
C GLY A 167 19.68 -9.04 -4.88
N LEU A 168 18.69 -8.18 -4.63
CA LEU A 168 18.86 -6.75 -4.32
C LEU A 168 18.90 -6.47 -2.81
N GLY A 169 18.77 -7.49 -1.97
CA GLY A 169 18.76 -7.33 -0.51
C GLY A 169 17.45 -6.76 0.05
N MET A 170 16.37 -6.80 -0.73
CA MET A 170 15.05 -6.33 -0.29
C MET A 170 14.35 -7.35 0.60
N GLY A 171 13.47 -6.87 1.50
CA GLY A 171 12.48 -7.67 2.21
C GLY A 171 11.44 -8.30 1.25
N ARG A 172 10.80 -9.39 1.71
CA ARG A 172 9.84 -10.18 0.92
C ARG A 172 8.96 -11.05 1.84
#